data_0e3cb28d347f15029568547c73ef51da
#
_entry.id   0e3cb28d347f15029568547c73ef51da
#
_cell.length_a   1.000
_cell.length_b   1.000
_cell.length_c   1.000
_cell.angle_alpha   90.00
_cell.angle_beta   90.00
_cell.angle_gamma   90.00
#
_symmetry.space_group_name_H-M   'P 1'
#
loop_
_entity.id
_entity.type
_entity.pdbx_description
1 polymer ?
#
loop_
_entity_poly.entity_id
_entity_poly.type
_entity_poly.pdbx_seq_one_letter_code
_entity_poly.pdbx_strand_id
1 'polypeptide(L)'
;MKHHNNILLPLFVLLFTSLSLNAAAMRGHEDDAQGKAPTSINLVFIGNSITAGATLSDPSRQAPPAICRDMVEKATGVHTNVYNGGHSGITTFGFMPGRRDFVKVVDAALRFQKANGGVVYFSIMLGTNDSACTTTERAPVSPETYGRNMRTIIDSLIHAVPSCRILLNYPIWYSPNTHNGARYLQEGLDRLRSYYPVIDTIVDEYTQVYGGSSKAWRGFKNRKKLFTAEKGRSGTFYLHPNAQGAHRLAEIWTERLLDIIAEDGHQ
;
A
#
# COMPACT_ATOMS: atom_id res chain seq x y z
N MET A 1 -74.97 38.63 -7.03
CA MET A 1 -74.69 40.06 -7.29
C MET A 1 -73.29 40.15 -7.80
N LYS A 2 -73.14 40.33 -9.15
CA LYS A 2 -72.67 41.51 -9.86
C LYS A 2 -71.27 41.94 -9.33
N HIS A 3 -70.14 41.94 -10.07
CA HIS A 3 -69.95 42.72 -11.32
C HIS A 3 -68.86 42.15 -12.18
N HIS A 4 -69.03 42.15 -13.49
CA HIS A 4 -68.07 42.09 -14.56
C HIS A 4 -67.23 43.35 -14.61
N ASN A 5 -65.96 43.23 -15.01
CA ASN A 5 -65.29 44.26 -15.80
C ASN A 5 -64.26 43.65 -16.72
N ASN A 6 -64.54 43.75 -18.00
CA ASN A 6 -63.66 43.59 -19.16
C ASN A 6 -62.75 44.81 -19.25
N ILE A 7 -61.45 44.60 -19.49
CA ILE A 7 -60.62 45.63 -20.13
C ILE A 7 -59.70 45.01 -21.14
N LEU A 8 -59.76 45.61 -22.32
CA LEU A 8 -59.15 45.33 -23.62
C LEU A 8 -57.61 45.09 -23.61
N LEU A 9 -57.27 44.24 -24.57
CA LEU A 9 -55.93 44.05 -25.16
C LEU A 9 -55.52 45.29 -26.00
N PRO A 10 -54.23 45.62 -26.08
CA PRO A 10 -53.70 46.10 -27.35
C PRO A 10 -52.62 45.14 -27.90
N LEU A 11 -52.80 44.82 -29.13
CA LEU A 11 -52.00 44.16 -30.09
C LEU A 11 -50.67 44.96 -30.31
N PHE A 12 -49.52 44.40 -29.94
CA PHE A 12 -48.25 44.94 -30.40
C PHE A 12 -47.58 43.95 -31.36
N VAL A 13 -47.66 44.37 -32.64
CA VAL A 13 -46.89 43.80 -33.75
C VAL A 13 -45.45 44.26 -33.56
N LEU A 14 -44.52 43.34 -33.35
CA LEU A 14 -43.08 43.59 -33.37
C LEU A 14 -42.42 42.76 -34.45
N LEU A 15 -41.81 43.51 -35.36
CA LEU A 15 -41.05 43.06 -36.52
C LEU A 15 -39.96 42.03 -36.11
N PHE A 16 -39.92 40.91 -36.80
CA PHE A 16 -38.77 40.01 -36.86
C PHE A 16 -37.73 40.63 -37.78
N THR A 17 -36.66 41.19 -37.20
CA THR A 17 -35.38 41.38 -37.89
C THR A 17 -34.51 40.19 -37.65
N SER A 18 -34.26 39.43 -38.68
CA SER A 18 -33.31 38.34 -38.75
C SER A 18 -31.87 38.86 -38.50
N LEU A 19 -31.31 38.56 -37.34
CA LEU A 19 -29.88 38.64 -37.09
C LEU A 19 -29.31 37.23 -37.15
N SER A 20 -28.80 36.87 -38.32
CA SER A 20 -27.91 35.69 -38.46
C SER A 20 -26.59 35.99 -37.79
N LEU A 21 -26.44 35.58 -36.50
CA LEU A 21 -25.16 35.57 -35.81
C LEU A 21 -24.49 34.23 -36.08
N ASN A 22 -23.28 34.31 -36.65
CA ASN A 22 -22.36 33.22 -36.93
C ASN A 22 -22.19 32.26 -35.74
N ALA A 23 -22.70 31.04 -35.86
CA ALA A 23 -22.45 29.90 -35.00
C ALA A 23 -21.16 29.16 -35.44
N ALA A 24 -20.05 29.86 -35.58
CA ALA A 24 -18.77 29.29 -36.02
C ALA A 24 -17.58 29.62 -35.14
N ALA A 25 -17.79 29.96 -33.85
CA ALA A 25 -16.68 30.32 -32.96
C ALA A 25 -16.83 29.80 -31.52
N MET A 26 -17.47 28.63 -31.28
CA MET A 26 -17.42 27.93 -29.99
C MET A 26 -17.35 26.42 -30.19
N ARG A 27 -16.46 25.97 -31.07
CA ARG A 27 -15.95 24.60 -31.07
C ARG A 27 -14.45 24.66 -30.74
N GLY A 28 -14.14 24.81 -29.51
CA GLY A 28 -12.80 24.85 -29.04
C GLY A 28 -12.80 24.79 -27.52
N HIS A 29 -12.56 23.60 -26.99
CA HIS A 29 -12.23 23.22 -25.62
C HIS A 29 -13.29 22.36 -24.89
N GLU A 30 -13.71 21.27 -25.51
CA GLU A 30 -14.28 20.11 -24.80
C GLU A 30 -13.59 18.82 -25.26
N ASP A 31 -12.28 18.81 -25.30
CA ASP A 31 -11.49 17.60 -25.49
C ASP A 31 -10.16 17.77 -24.76
N ASP A 32 -10.11 17.53 -23.44
CA ASP A 32 -8.88 17.21 -22.72
C ASP A 32 -9.15 16.71 -21.28
N ALA A 33 -10.30 16.10 -21.03
CA ALA A 33 -10.55 15.38 -19.76
C ALA A 33 -10.61 13.86 -19.96
N GLN A 34 -10.03 13.33 -21.02
CA GLN A 34 -9.66 11.91 -21.05
C GLN A 34 -8.35 11.79 -20.27
N GLY A 35 -8.45 11.32 -19.02
CA GLY A 35 -7.32 11.09 -18.15
C GLY A 35 -6.27 10.25 -18.89
N LYS A 36 -5.14 10.89 -19.20
CA LYS A 36 -4.00 10.23 -19.80
C LYS A 36 -3.66 9.03 -18.91
N ALA A 37 -3.71 7.82 -19.44
CA ALA A 37 -3.33 6.60 -18.72
C ALA A 37 -2.00 6.85 -17.99
N PRO A 38 -1.86 6.45 -16.72
CA PRO A 38 -0.66 6.74 -15.95
C PRO A 38 0.56 6.22 -16.72
N THR A 39 1.57 7.08 -16.88
CA THR A 39 2.80 6.74 -17.60
C THR A 39 3.68 5.75 -16.85
N SER A 40 3.39 5.55 -15.56
CA SER A 40 4.11 4.59 -14.70
C SER A 40 3.28 4.21 -13.46
N ILE A 41 3.60 3.04 -12.90
CA ILE A 41 3.11 2.56 -11.61
C ILE A 41 4.21 2.81 -10.58
N ASN A 42 3.86 3.34 -9.39
CA ASN A 42 4.82 3.70 -8.37
C ASN A 42 4.63 2.83 -7.12
N LEU A 43 5.48 1.84 -6.92
CA LEU A 43 5.44 0.94 -5.77
C LEU A 43 6.43 1.38 -4.68
N VAL A 44 5.95 1.54 -3.46
CA VAL A 44 6.77 1.90 -2.30
C VAL A 44 6.52 0.89 -1.18
N PHE A 45 7.54 0.09 -0.87
CA PHE A 45 7.43 -0.96 0.13
C PHE A 45 7.95 -0.49 1.48
N ILE A 46 7.18 -0.79 2.52
CA ILE A 46 7.47 -0.49 3.92
C ILE A 46 7.50 -1.81 4.69
N GLY A 47 8.59 -2.07 5.40
CA GLY A 47 8.68 -3.31 6.17
C GLY A 47 10.03 -3.50 6.86
N ASN A 48 10.24 -4.70 7.35
CA ASN A 48 11.43 -5.09 8.11
C ASN A 48 12.47 -5.82 7.24
N SER A 49 13.30 -6.66 7.87
CA SER A 49 14.34 -7.48 7.22
C SER A 49 13.80 -8.41 6.12
N ILE A 50 12.55 -8.87 6.25
CA ILE A 50 11.90 -9.73 5.25
C ILE A 50 11.67 -8.93 3.97
N THR A 51 11.13 -7.72 4.08
CA THR A 51 10.96 -6.79 2.95
C THR A 51 12.29 -6.36 2.36
N ALA A 52 13.28 -6.09 3.22
CA ALA A 52 14.64 -5.74 2.79
C ALA A 52 15.35 -6.86 2.02
N GLY A 53 14.98 -8.13 2.26
CA GLY A 53 15.68 -9.28 1.69
C GLY A 53 16.99 -9.62 2.39
N ALA A 54 17.04 -9.50 3.74
CA ALA A 54 18.28 -9.49 4.54
C ALA A 54 19.15 -10.74 4.41
N THR A 55 18.62 -11.92 4.04
CA THR A 55 19.39 -13.15 3.89
C THR A 55 19.61 -13.57 2.43
N LEU A 56 19.22 -12.72 1.50
CA LEU A 56 19.36 -12.99 0.07
C LEU A 56 20.75 -12.57 -0.43
N SER A 57 21.28 -13.29 -1.39
CA SER A 57 22.60 -13.01 -1.96
C SER A 57 22.64 -11.71 -2.77
N ASP A 58 21.52 -11.37 -3.41
CA ASP A 58 21.33 -10.13 -4.16
C ASP A 58 19.95 -9.52 -3.87
N PRO A 59 19.78 -8.78 -2.76
CA PRO A 59 18.52 -8.18 -2.41
C PRO A 59 17.99 -7.19 -3.47
N SER A 60 18.86 -6.59 -4.27
CA SER A 60 18.45 -5.63 -5.30
C SER A 60 17.58 -6.28 -6.40
N ARG A 61 17.72 -7.58 -6.60
CA ARG A 61 16.95 -8.37 -7.58
C ARG A 61 16.06 -9.44 -6.94
N GLN A 62 16.45 -9.95 -5.77
CA GLN A 62 15.80 -11.10 -5.13
C GLN A 62 14.84 -10.73 -4.01
N ALA A 63 14.90 -9.50 -3.48
CA ALA A 63 13.96 -9.07 -2.44
C ALA A 63 12.53 -9.00 -3.00
N PRO A 64 11.50 -9.30 -2.18
CA PRO A 64 10.11 -9.29 -2.63
C PRO A 64 9.69 -8.01 -3.36
N PRO A 65 10.09 -6.79 -2.95
CA PRO A 65 9.78 -5.57 -3.71
C PRO A 65 10.31 -5.54 -5.15
N ALA A 66 11.53 -6.02 -5.37
CA ALA A 66 12.12 -6.05 -6.72
C ALA A 66 11.39 -7.03 -7.62
N ILE A 67 11.03 -8.21 -7.09
CA ILE A 67 10.26 -9.23 -7.82
C ILE A 67 8.84 -8.72 -8.11
N CYS A 68 8.19 -8.04 -7.15
CA CYS A 68 6.86 -7.43 -7.36
C CYS A 68 6.90 -6.42 -8.50
N ARG A 69 7.91 -5.54 -8.57
CA ARG A 69 8.09 -4.61 -9.68
C ARG A 69 8.06 -5.34 -11.03
N ASP A 70 8.90 -6.37 -11.17
CA ASP A 70 9.03 -7.11 -12.44
C ASP A 70 7.72 -7.82 -12.81
N MET A 71 7.02 -8.39 -11.82
CA MET A 71 5.73 -9.06 -12.03
C MET A 71 4.63 -8.07 -12.41
N VAL A 72 4.54 -6.90 -11.74
CA VAL A 72 3.54 -5.87 -12.05
C VAL A 72 3.81 -5.30 -13.45
N GLU A 73 5.05 -4.92 -13.75
CA GLU A 73 5.43 -4.40 -15.07
C GLU A 73 5.11 -5.40 -16.19
N LYS A 74 5.42 -6.68 -15.97
CA LYS A 74 5.09 -7.76 -16.91
C LYS A 74 3.59 -7.95 -17.11
N ALA A 75 2.80 -7.86 -16.04
CA ALA A 75 1.35 -8.09 -16.10
C ALA A 75 0.58 -6.93 -16.72
N THR A 76 1.02 -5.70 -16.47
CA THR A 76 0.34 -4.48 -16.91
C THR A 76 0.89 -3.90 -18.22
N GLY A 77 2.14 -4.24 -18.57
CA GLY A 77 2.88 -3.58 -19.66
C GLY A 77 3.28 -2.13 -19.35
N VAL A 78 3.02 -1.64 -18.14
CA VAL A 78 3.31 -0.26 -17.70
C VAL A 78 4.62 -0.23 -16.91
N HIS A 79 5.50 0.71 -17.23
CA HIS A 79 6.75 0.89 -16.49
C HIS A 79 6.48 1.04 -14.99
N THR A 80 7.17 0.26 -14.17
CA THR A 80 6.93 0.19 -12.74
C THR A 80 8.16 0.63 -11.94
N ASN A 81 8.03 1.75 -11.23
CA ASN A 81 9.03 2.23 -10.28
C ASN A 81 8.91 1.48 -8.96
N VAL A 82 10.02 1.22 -8.30
CA VAL A 82 10.01 0.58 -6.98
C VAL A 82 10.97 1.25 -6.01
N TYR A 83 10.52 1.43 -4.78
CA TYR A 83 11.36 1.75 -3.63
C TYR A 83 11.22 0.67 -2.55
N ASN A 84 12.33 0.04 -2.18
CA ASN A 84 12.38 -0.90 -1.08
C ASN A 84 12.75 -0.16 0.21
N GLY A 85 11.75 0.17 1.03
CA GLY A 85 11.89 0.79 2.35
C GLY A 85 12.03 -0.22 3.49
N GLY A 86 12.36 -1.47 3.20
CA GLY A 86 12.62 -2.49 4.23
C GLY A 86 13.86 -2.15 5.08
N HIS A 87 13.71 -2.26 6.41
CA HIS A 87 14.80 -2.02 7.37
C HIS A 87 14.84 -3.11 8.44
N SER A 88 15.98 -3.80 8.56
CA SER A 88 16.15 -4.90 9.50
C SER A 88 15.94 -4.46 10.95
N GLY A 89 15.16 -5.23 11.70
CA GLY A 89 14.87 -4.97 13.12
C GLY A 89 13.80 -3.90 13.38
N ILE A 90 13.31 -3.19 12.36
CA ILE A 90 12.34 -2.10 12.56
C ILE A 90 11.01 -2.63 13.09
N THR A 91 10.47 -1.91 14.06
CA THR A 91 9.12 -2.06 14.62
C THR A 91 8.23 -0.92 14.13
N THR A 92 6.94 -0.97 14.45
CA THR A 92 6.03 0.17 14.20
C THR A 92 6.52 1.44 14.89
N PHE A 93 7.14 1.36 16.07
CA PHE A 93 7.76 2.52 16.73
C PHE A 93 8.94 3.09 15.94
N GLY A 94 9.78 2.25 15.38
CA GLY A 94 10.93 2.67 14.56
C GLY A 94 10.51 3.34 13.26
N PHE A 95 9.29 3.05 12.79
CA PHE A 95 8.74 3.60 11.55
C PHE A 95 7.75 4.76 11.77
N MET A 96 7.63 5.31 12.95
CA MET A 96 6.73 6.45 13.24
C MET A 96 7.07 7.68 12.39
N PRO A 97 6.07 8.56 12.10
CA PRO A 97 6.28 9.83 11.41
C PRO A 97 7.43 10.65 12.02
N GLY A 98 8.23 11.27 11.16
CA GLY A 98 9.43 12.02 11.57
C GLY A 98 10.67 11.14 11.80
N ARG A 99 10.55 9.83 11.90
CA ARG A 99 11.70 8.92 11.92
C ARG A 99 12.34 8.82 10.53
N ARG A 100 13.65 8.54 10.51
CA ARG A 100 14.46 8.51 9.27
C ARG A 100 13.86 7.65 8.15
N ASP A 101 13.38 6.45 8.48
CA ASP A 101 12.89 5.51 7.47
C ASP A 101 11.50 5.91 6.94
N PHE A 102 10.65 6.50 7.78
CA PHE A 102 9.39 7.11 7.34
C PHE A 102 9.66 8.27 6.35
N VAL A 103 10.58 9.18 6.70
CA VAL A 103 10.93 10.33 5.84
C VAL A 103 11.43 9.85 4.49
N LYS A 104 12.35 8.87 4.45
CA LYS A 104 12.87 8.30 3.20
C LYS A 104 11.78 7.70 2.30
N VAL A 105 10.80 7.03 2.89
CA VAL A 105 9.68 6.42 2.16
C VAL A 105 8.78 7.50 1.56
N VAL A 106 8.44 8.53 2.32
CA VAL A 106 7.65 9.68 1.83
C VAL A 106 8.41 10.41 0.73
N ASP A 107 9.70 10.68 0.92
CA ASP A 107 10.54 11.33 -0.10
C ASP A 107 10.59 10.51 -1.41
N ALA A 108 10.67 9.18 -1.31
CA ALA A 108 10.65 8.31 -2.49
C ALA A 108 9.30 8.40 -3.22
N ALA A 109 8.19 8.35 -2.50
CA ALA A 109 6.85 8.48 -3.04
C ALA A 109 6.64 9.81 -3.78
N LEU A 110 7.02 10.91 -3.14
CA LEU A 110 6.89 12.26 -3.72
C LEU A 110 7.81 12.45 -4.94
N ARG A 111 9.02 11.87 -4.94
CA ARG A 111 9.89 11.87 -6.12
C ARG A 111 9.26 11.14 -7.30
N PHE A 112 8.65 9.98 -7.08
CA PHE A 112 7.95 9.24 -8.12
C PHE A 112 6.78 10.02 -8.68
N GLN A 113 5.93 10.61 -7.83
CA GLN A 113 4.82 11.46 -8.28
C GLN A 113 5.31 12.66 -9.11
N LYS A 114 6.36 13.34 -8.64
CA LYS A 114 6.91 14.51 -9.34
C LYS A 114 7.52 14.15 -10.70
N ALA A 115 8.20 13.01 -10.78
CA ALA A 115 8.90 12.60 -12.02
C ALA A 115 7.95 12.02 -13.07
N ASN A 116 6.95 11.24 -12.66
CA ASN A 116 6.18 10.37 -13.56
C ASN A 116 4.67 10.57 -13.45
N GLY A 117 4.19 11.32 -12.46
CA GLY A 117 2.76 11.36 -12.13
C GLY A 117 2.25 10.00 -11.62
N GLY A 118 0.94 9.79 -11.65
CA GLY A 118 0.30 8.52 -11.30
C GLY A 118 0.16 8.29 -9.80
N VAL A 119 -0.54 7.20 -9.48
CA VAL A 119 -0.83 6.77 -8.12
C VAL A 119 0.40 6.14 -7.48
N VAL A 120 0.60 6.39 -6.20
CA VAL A 120 1.59 5.68 -5.37
C VAL A 120 0.90 4.57 -4.60
N TYR A 121 1.41 3.36 -4.73
CA TYR A 121 0.95 2.17 -4.01
C TYR A 121 1.95 1.85 -2.91
N PHE A 122 1.58 2.12 -1.66
CA PHE A 122 2.35 1.67 -0.49
C PHE A 122 1.99 0.22 -0.17
N SER A 123 2.98 -0.64 -0.01
CA SER A 123 2.81 -2.01 0.48
C SER A 123 3.49 -2.15 1.83
N ILE A 124 2.71 -2.32 2.90
CA ILE A 124 3.19 -2.30 4.28
C ILE A 124 3.15 -3.71 4.88
N MET A 125 4.27 -4.20 5.41
CA MET A 125 4.34 -5.41 6.24
C MET A 125 5.23 -5.17 7.47
N LEU A 126 4.65 -4.65 8.54
CA LEU A 126 5.24 -4.47 9.86
C LEU A 126 4.58 -5.42 10.88
N GLY A 127 5.19 -5.61 12.04
CA GLY A 127 4.65 -6.42 13.12
C GLY A 127 5.54 -7.60 13.54
N THR A 128 6.38 -8.13 12.65
CA THR A 128 7.28 -9.24 13.01
C THR A 128 8.19 -8.87 14.18
N ASN A 129 8.83 -7.70 14.15
CA ASN A 129 9.70 -7.25 15.23
C ASN A 129 8.93 -6.73 16.46
N ASP A 130 7.74 -6.18 16.26
CA ASP A 130 6.80 -5.81 17.33
C ASP A 130 6.39 -7.02 18.15
N SER A 131 6.29 -8.19 17.52
CA SER A 131 5.88 -9.44 18.17
C SER A 131 6.98 -10.08 19.02
N ALA A 132 8.24 -9.67 18.89
CA ALA A 132 9.33 -10.22 19.69
C ALA A 132 9.08 -10.04 21.20
N CYS A 133 9.60 -10.97 22.00
CA CYS A 133 9.49 -10.90 23.47
C CYS A 133 10.51 -9.92 24.07
N THR A 134 11.69 -9.78 23.42
CA THR A 134 12.77 -8.89 23.89
C THR A 134 13.66 -8.45 22.73
N THR A 135 14.43 -7.40 22.93
CA THR A 135 15.61 -6.99 22.15
C THR A 135 15.30 -6.29 20.83
N THR A 136 14.03 -6.08 20.47
CA THR A 136 13.64 -5.14 19.42
C THR A 136 13.07 -3.87 20.02
N GLU A 137 13.06 -2.76 19.29
CA GLU A 137 12.63 -1.48 19.83
C GLU A 137 11.22 -1.57 20.42
N ARG A 138 11.10 -1.39 21.74
CA ARG A 138 9.86 -1.41 22.52
C ARG A 138 9.02 -2.69 22.44
N ALA A 139 9.57 -3.79 21.92
CA ALA A 139 8.88 -5.07 21.99
C ALA A 139 8.93 -5.66 23.43
N PRO A 140 7.90 -6.40 23.84
CA PRO A 140 6.70 -6.78 23.07
C PRO A 140 5.70 -5.63 22.91
N VAL A 141 5.13 -5.48 21.71
CA VAL A 141 4.10 -4.48 21.41
C VAL A 141 2.73 -5.14 21.54
N SER A 142 1.82 -4.56 22.34
CA SER A 142 0.45 -5.09 22.44
C SER A 142 -0.34 -4.86 21.15
N PRO A 143 -1.40 -5.65 20.87
CA PRO A 143 -2.26 -5.45 19.69
C PRO A 143 -2.86 -4.04 19.61
N GLU A 144 -3.27 -3.47 20.75
CA GLU A 144 -3.83 -2.13 20.82
C GLU A 144 -2.79 -1.06 20.47
N THR A 145 -1.55 -1.22 20.95
CA THR A 145 -0.45 -0.30 20.64
C THR A 145 -0.02 -0.45 19.19
N TYR A 146 0.07 -1.68 18.67
CA TYR A 146 0.31 -1.95 17.27
C TYR A 146 -0.73 -1.24 16.39
N GLY A 147 -2.01 -1.36 16.73
CA GLY A 147 -3.10 -0.72 16.01
C GLY A 147 -3.02 0.81 16.02
N ARG A 148 -2.71 1.42 17.18
CA ARG A 148 -2.51 2.89 17.25
C ARG A 148 -1.33 3.34 16.40
N ASN A 149 -0.21 2.63 16.47
CA ASN A 149 0.98 2.96 15.69
C ASN A 149 0.69 2.85 14.17
N MET A 150 0.03 1.77 13.74
CA MET A 150 -0.32 1.58 12.33
C MET A 150 -1.25 2.67 11.80
N ARG A 151 -2.28 3.08 12.57
CA ARG A 151 -3.15 4.20 12.18
C ARG A 151 -2.36 5.50 12.04
N THR A 152 -1.49 5.81 13.01
CA THR A 152 -0.63 7.01 12.93
C THR A 152 0.26 7.01 11.69
N ILE A 153 0.83 5.85 11.33
CA ILE A 153 1.64 5.68 10.12
C ILE A 153 0.77 5.90 8.86
N ILE A 154 -0.38 5.24 8.78
CA ILE A 154 -1.31 5.32 7.65
C ILE A 154 -1.83 6.74 7.46
N ASP A 155 -2.32 7.39 8.52
CA ASP A 155 -2.81 8.78 8.47
C ASP A 155 -1.74 9.73 7.94
N SER A 156 -0.50 9.54 8.39
CA SER A 156 0.63 10.37 7.97
C SER A 156 1.05 10.11 6.52
N LEU A 157 0.95 8.88 6.03
CA LEU A 157 1.19 8.56 4.61
C LEU A 157 0.10 9.17 3.72
N ILE A 158 -1.17 9.04 4.11
CA ILE A 158 -2.30 9.65 3.40
C ILE A 158 -2.19 11.17 3.40
N HIS A 159 -1.81 11.78 4.53
CA HIS A 159 -1.59 13.23 4.60
C HIS A 159 -0.47 13.68 3.65
N ALA A 160 0.64 12.94 3.60
CA ALA A 160 1.79 13.28 2.75
C ALA A 160 1.52 13.01 1.25
N VAL A 161 0.73 11.99 0.92
CA VAL A 161 0.43 11.53 -0.44
C VAL A 161 -1.07 11.23 -0.55
N PRO A 162 -1.95 12.24 -0.68
CA PRO A 162 -3.41 12.05 -0.56
C PRO A 162 -4.04 11.08 -1.57
N SER A 163 -3.44 10.95 -2.76
CA SER A 163 -3.92 10.04 -3.81
C SER A 163 -3.35 8.62 -3.70
N CYS A 164 -2.64 8.28 -2.62
CA CYS A 164 -2.05 6.94 -2.49
C CYS A 164 -3.09 5.83 -2.29
N ARG A 165 -2.67 4.61 -2.56
CA ARG A 165 -3.31 3.36 -2.12
C ARG A 165 -2.37 2.62 -1.19
N ILE A 166 -2.90 1.96 -0.18
CA ILE A 166 -2.11 1.26 0.83
C ILE A 166 -2.55 -0.20 0.88
N LEU A 167 -1.65 -1.11 0.52
CA LEU A 167 -1.82 -2.53 0.74
C LEU A 167 -1.23 -2.89 2.11
N LEU A 168 -2.09 -3.18 3.09
CA LEU A 168 -1.68 -3.57 4.44
C LEU A 168 -1.58 -5.09 4.54
N ASN A 169 -0.35 -5.61 4.48
CA ASN A 169 -0.08 -7.04 4.47
C ASN A 169 -0.03 -7.65 5.86
N TYR A 170 -0.52 -8.88 5.96
CA TYR A 170 -0.32 -9.71 7.15
C TYR A 170 1.12 -10.19 7.23
N PRO A 171 1.80 -10.05 8.39
CA PRO A 171 3.13 -10.64 8.59
C PRO A 171 3.10 -12.15 8.39
N ILE A 172 4.18 -12.70 7.82
CA ILE A 172 4.28 -14.14 7.59
C ILE A 172 4.70 -14.91 8.86
N TRP A 173 4.48 -16.21 8.85
CA TRP A 173 4.93 -17.13 9.87
C TRP A 173 6.47 -17.16 9.99
N TYR A 174 6.97 -17.35 11.20
CA TYR A 174 8.34 -17.76 11.52
C TYR A 174 8.32 -18.96 12.48
N SER A 175 9.45 -19.67 12.61
CA SER A 175 9.47 -20.85 13.48
C SER A 175 9.36 -20.50 14.97
N PRO A 176 8.63 -21.30 15.78
CA PRO A 176 8.36 -20.98 17.18
C PRO A 176 9.59 -21.04 18.10
N ASN A 177 10.73 -21.46 17.58
CA ASN A 177 12.02 -21.42 18.28
C ASN A 177 12.93 -20.27 17.81
N THR A 178 12.41 -19.27 17.10
CA THR A 178 13.22 -18.15 16.59
C THR A 178 13.86 -17.34 17.72
N HIS A 179 15.22 -17.30 17.72
CA HIS A 179 16.02 -16.59 18.71
C HIS A 179 17.37 -16.21 18.09
N ASN A 180 17.42 -15.06 17.41
CA ASN A 180 18.59 -14.59 16.64
C ASN A 180 19.35 -13.41 17.28
N GLY A 181 19.15 -13.10 18.49
CA GLY A 181 19.56 -11.88 19.18
C GLY A 181 18.32 -11.26 19.81
N ALA A 182 17.25 -11.09 19.03
CA ALA A 182 15.91 -10.90 19.56
C ALA A 182 15.28 -12.26 19.87
N ARG A 183 14.51 -12.32 20.94
CA ARG A 183 13.77 -13.50 21.36
C ARG A 183 12.32 -13.39 20.91
N TYR A 184 11.90 -14.26 19.99
CA TYR A 184 10.54 -14.30 19.48
C TYR A 184 9.74 -15.44 20.10
N LEU A 185 10.16 -16.67 19.89
CA LEU A 185 9.60 -17.91 20.40
C LEU A 185 8.12 -18.10 20.03
N GLN A 186 7.45 -19.10 20.64
CA GLN A 186 6.01 -19.33 20.43
C GLN A 186 5.16 -18.14 20.90
N GLU A 187 5.53 -17.54 22.03
CA GLU A 187 4.83 -16.36 22.59
C GLU A 187 4.82 -15.19 21.60
N GLY A 188 5.95 -14.91 20.93
CA GLY A 188 6.02 -13.88 19.88
C GLY A 188 5.18 -14.25 18.66
N LEU A 189 5.18 -15.53 18.29
CA LEU A 189 4.37 -16.01 17.16
C LEU A 189 2.86 -15.88 17.44
N ASP A 190 2.43 -16.14 18.66
CA ASP A 190 1.04 -15.99 19.10
C ASP A 190 0.65 -14.50 19.11
N ARG A 191 1.55 -13.62 19.58
CA ARG A 191 1.38 -12.16 19.52
C ARG A 191 1.31 -11.67 18.07
N LEU A 192 2.15 -12.19 17.18
CA LEU A 192 2.07 -11.87 15.75
C LEU A 192 0.68 -12.16 15.18
N ARG A 193 0.11 -13.29 15.57
CA ARG A 193 -1.25 -13.68 15.15
C ARG A 193 -2.33 -12.77 15.71
N SER A 194 -2.14 -12.22 16.90
CA SER A 194 -3.11 -11.28 17.50
C SER A 194 -3.18 -9.93 16.81
N TYR A 195 -2.22 -9.60 15.93
CA TYR A 195 -2.29 -8.39 15.09
C TYR A 195 -3.23 -8.54 13.89
N TYR A 196 -3.59 -9.77 13.49
CA TYR A 196 -4.42 -10.00 12.30
C TYR A 196 -5.79 -9.34 12.39
N PRO A 197 -6.60 -9.57 13.45
CA PRO A 197 -7.88 -8.88 13.58
C PRO A 197 -7.73 -7.36 13.70
N VAL A 198 -6.58 -6.86 14.19
CA VAL A 198 -6.30 -5.42 14.22
C VAL A 198 -6.08 -4.89 12.78
N ILE A 199 -5.37 -5.65 11.96
CA ILE A 199 -5.19 -5.33 10.52
C ILE A 199 -6.56 -5.31 9.82
N ASP A 200 -7.40 -6.32 10.05
CA ASP A 200 -8.75 -6.38 9.47
C ASP A 200 -9.57 -5.14 9.84
N THR A 201 -9.58 -4.76 11.12
CA THR A 201 -10.26 -3.54 11.60
C THR A 201 -9.73 -2.27 10.92
N ILE A 202 -8.41 -2.13 10.77
CA ILE A 202 -7.81 -0.97 10.10
C ILE A 202 -8.23 -0.91 8.63
N VAL A 203 -8.25 -2.04 7.93
CA VAL A 203 -8.70 -2.10 6.53
C VAL A 203 -10.14 -1.60 6.38
N ASP A 204 -11.03 -1.96 7.32
CA ASP A 204 -12.43 -1.54 7.30
C ASP A 204 -12.62 -0.04 7.62
N GLU A 205 -11.65 0.62 8.26
CA GLU A 205 -11.72 2.02 8.65
C GLU A 205 -11.36 3.02 7.53
N TYR A 206 -10.63 2.59 6.51
CA TYR A 206 -10.06 3.47 5.48
C TYR A 206 -10.44 3.05 4.07
N THR A 207 -10.93 3.98 3.27
CA THR A 207 -11.26 3.73 1.86
C THR A 207 -10.04 3.51 0.95
N GLN A 208 -8.86 3.99 1.37
CA GLN A 208 -7.60 3.89 0.62
C GLN A 208 -6.72 2.72 1.08
N VAL A 209 -7.16 1.93 2.09
CA VAL A 209 -6.41 0.81 2.65
C VAL A 209 -7.06 -0.50 2.25
N TYR A 210 -6.27 -1.37 1.67
CA TYR A 210 -6.67 -2.67 1.16
C TYR A 210 -5.99 -3.78 1.97
N GLY A 211 -6.72 -4.81 2.30
CA GLY A 211 -6.19 -5.95 3.03
C GLY A 211 -5.29 -6.84 2.19
N GLY A 212 -4.18 -7.25 2.75
CA GLY A 212 -3.32 -8.27 2.18
C GLY A 212 -3.99 -9.65 2.09
N SER A 213 -3.33 -10.59 1.44
CA SER A 213 -3.87 -11.94 1.28
C SER A 213 -3.69 -12.79 2.56
N SER A 214 -4.77 -13.38 3.06
CA SER A 214 -4.72 -14.41 4.12
C SER A 214 -3.92 -15.66 3.71
N LYS A 215 -3.64 -15.83 2.41
CA LYS A 215 -2.76 -16.88 1.88
C LYS A 215 -1.32 -16.76 2.42
N ALA A 216 -0.89 -15.56 2.84
CA ALA A 216 0.47 -15.31 3.35
C ALA A 216 0.82 -16.23 4.53
N TRP A 217 -0.01 -16.27 5.57
CA TRP A 217 0.24 -17.16 6.71
C TRP A 217 0.26 -18.63 6.31
N ARG A 218 -0.78 -19.11 5.62
CA ARG A 218 -0.89 -20.53 5.21
C ARG A 218 0.20 -20.93 4.22
N GLY A 219 0.65 -19.98 3.38
CA GLY A 219 1.72 -20.17 2.42
C GLY A 219 3.07 -20.41 3.07
N PHE A 220 3.30 -19.91 4.29
CA PHE A 220 4.59 -19.99 4.98
C PHE A 220 4.58 -20.87 6.22
N LYS A 221 3.44 -21.07 6.89
CA LYS A 221 3.36 -21.86 8.12
C LYS A 221 3.94 -23.25 7.93
N ASN A 222 4.97 -23.57 8.72
CA ASN A 222 5.69 -24.86 8.74
C ASN A 222 6.40 -25.24 7.42
N ARG A 223 6.53 -24.30 6.47
CA ARG A 223 7.20 -24.54 5.17
C ARG A 223 8.67 -24.15 5.22
N LYS A 224 9.46 -24.84 6.05
CA LYS A 224 10.89 -24.57 6.27
C LYS A 224 11.70 -24.38 4.99
N LYS A 225 11.36 -25.08 3.91
CA LYS A 225 12.02 -24.97 2.61
C LYS A 225 11.94 -23.57 1.96
N LEU A 226 11.01 -22.72 2.40
CA LEU A 226 10.88 -21.34 1.94
C LEU A 226 11.75 -20.35 2.72
N PHE A 227 12.48 -20.82 3.72
CA PHE A 227 13.27 -19.98 4.62
C PHE A 227 14.74 -20.35 4.55
N THR A 228 15.58 -19.39 4.90
CA THR A 228 16.98 -19.65 5.23
C THR A 228 17.03 -20.40 6.55
N ALA A 229 17.85 -21.45 6.63
CA ALA A 229 18.13 -22.14 7.87
C ALA A 229 19.15 -21.35 8.68
N GLU A 230 18.67 -20.55 9.62
CA GLU A 230 19.49 -19.68 10.46
C GLU A 230 19.89 -20.38 11.76
N LYS A 231 21.01 -19.98 12.35
CA LYS A 231 21.51 -20.51 13.63
C LYS A 231 21.37 -19.44 14.72
N GLY A 232 20.81 -19.85 15.85
CA GLY A 232 20.66 -18.99 17.03
C GLY A 232 20.74 -19.78 18.34
N ARG A 233 20.38 -19.11 19.44
CA ARG A 233 20.49 -19.70 20.79
C ARG A 233 19.63 -20.95 21.00
N SER A 234 18.54 -21.09 20.24
CA SER A 234 17.62 -22.23 20.28
C SER A 234 17.85 -23.24 19.15
N GLY A 235 19.06 -23.27 18.58
CA GLY A 235 19.41 -24.13 17.46
C GLY A 235 19.05 -23.52 16.11
N THR A 236 18.64 -24.37 15.15
CA THR A 236 18.23 -23.91 13.83
C THR A 236 16.81 -23.36 13.88
N PHE A 237 16.63 -22.12 13.40
CA PHE A 237 15.34 -21.45 13.29
C PHE A 237 15.08 -20.96 11.85
N TYR A 238 13.87 -20.50 11.57
CA TYR A 238 13.40 -20.08 10.25
C TYR A 238 12.61 -18.79 10.40
N LEU A 239 13.22 -17.65 10.04
CA LEU A 239 12.64 -16.32 10.14
C LEU A 239 12.62 -15.61 8.77
N HIS A 240 13.75 -15.61 8.09
CA HIS A 240 13.90 -14.90 6.84
C HIS A 240 13.67 -15.83 5.64
N PRO A 241 12.81 -15.45 4.68
CA PRO A 241 12.64 -16.18 3.43
C PRO A 241 13.96 -16.30 2.67
N ASN A 242 14.24 -17.47 2.11
CA ASN A 242 15.25 -17.64 1.08
C ASN A 242 14.74 -17.15 -0.28
N ALA A 243 15.51 -17.28 -1.36
CA ALA A 243 15.10 -16.81 -2.70
C ALA A 243 13.75 -17.38 -3.15
N GLN A 244 13.46 -18.66 -2.88
CA GLN A 244 12.16 -19.27 -3.19
C GLN A 244 11.04 -18.68 -2.35
N GLY A 245 11.30 -18.44 -1.05
CA GLY A 245 10.34 -17.81 -0.15
C GLY A 245 10.08 -16.35 -0.50
N ALA A 246 11.11 -15.60 -0.86
CA ALA A 246 11.00 -14.22 -1.31
C ALA A 246 10.13 -14.11 -2.59
N HIS A 247 10.38 -15.00 -3.57
CA HIS A 247 9.55 -15.08 -4.77
C HIS A 247 8.09 -15.41 -4.43
N ARG A 248 7.86 -16.40 -3.55
CA ARG A 248 6.50 -16.76 -3.10
C ARG A 248 5.78 -15.61 -2.41
N LEU A 249 6.48 -14.82 -1.61
CA LEU A 249 5.91 -13.65 -0.94
C LEU A 249 5.57 -12.56 -1.96
N ALA A 250 6.45 -12.34 -2.92
CA ALA A 250 6.21 -11.40 -4.02
C ALA A 250 4.99 -11.79 -4.87
N GLU A 251 4.79 -13.08 -5.18
CA GLU A 251 3.56 -13.54 -5.87
C GLU A 251 2.30 -13.16 -5.09
N ILE A 252 2.29 -13.39 -3.75
CA ILE A 252 1.15 -13.10 -2.89
C ILE A 252 0.86 -11.59 -2.84
N TRP A 253 1.89 -10.76 -2.77
CA TRP A 253 1.74 -9.30 -2.76
C TRP A 253 1.31 -8.78 -4.12
N THR A 254 1.91 -9.28 -5.20
CA THR A 254 1.59 -8.88 -6.57
C THR A 254 0.14 -9.19 -6.93
N GLU A 255 -0.39 -10.35 -6.55
CA GLU A 255 -1.81 -10.70 -6.77
C GLU A 255 -2.72 -9.58 -6.24
N ARG A 256 -2.48 -9.09 -5.02
CA ARG A 256 -3.29 -8.02 -4.41
C ARG A 256 -3.01 -6.64 -4.99
N LEU A 257 -1.76 -6.34 -5.32
CA LEU A 257 -1.42 -5.07 -5.98
C LEU A 257 -2.09 -4.94 -7.35
N LEU A 258 -2.14 -6.01 -8.13
CA LEU A 258 -2.79 -6.01 -9.44
C LEU A 258 -4.31 -5.80 -9.33
N ASP A 259 -4.97 -6.38 -8.30
CA ASP A 259 -6.39 -6.13 -8.04
C ASP A 259 -6.62 -4.61 -7.81
N ILE A 260 -5.81 -3.98 -6.93
CA ILE A 260 -5.93 -2.55 -6.59
C ILE A 260 -5.64 -1.66 -7.80
N ILE A 261 -4.60 -1.98 -8.57
CA ILE A 261 -4.23 -1.23 -9.79
C ILE A 261 -5.33 -1.31 -10.84
N ALA A 262 -5.99 -2.47 -10.98
CA ALA A 262 -7.10 -2.64 -11.91
C ALA A 262 -8.33 -1.81 -11.50
N GLU A 263 -8.62 -1.70 -10.20
CA GLU A 263 -9.71 -0.85 -9.69
C GLU A 263 -9.47 0.63 -10.03
N ASP A 264 -8.23 1.13 -9.91
CA ASP A 264 -7.88 2.52 -10.26
C ASP A 264 -7.93 2.79 -11.77
N GLY A 265 -7.70 1.80 -12.62
CA GLY A 265 -7.77 1.93 -14.07
C GLY A 265 -9.20 1.97 -14.65
N HIS A 266 -10.21 1.68 -13.83
CA HIS A 266 -11.63 1.70 -14.21
C HIS A 266 -12.39 2.92 -13.70
N GLN A 267 -11.71 3.86 -12.99
CA GLN A 267 -12.26 5.15 -12.56
C GLN A 267 -11.78 6.27 -13.48
#